data_06b2927c669356da1afc33adf0c49de7
#
_entry.id   06b2927c669356da1afc33adf0c49de7
#
_cell.length_a   1.000
_cell.length_b   1.000
_cell.length_c   1.000
_cell.angle_alpha   90.00
_cell.angle_beta   90.00
_cell.angle_gamma   90.00
#
_symmetry.space_group_name_H-M   'P 1'
#
loop_
_entity.id
_entity.type
_entity.pdbx_description
1 polymer ?
#
loop_
_entity_poly.entity_id
_entity_poly.type
_entity_poly.pdbx_seq_one_letter_code
_entity_poly.pdbx_strand_id
1 'polypeptide(L)'
;MLDKKVVELLNQQINKEFYSAYLYLDFSNFYYDQGLDGFGNWYKIQAQEEWDHAMLFIQYLQNNGAKAELEAIAKPEIVLDSAKTVLAEGLKHEQYVTSLIHNIYDAAYSVKDFRTMQFLDWFVKEQGEEETNAEGLVKKYELFGDDPKSLYMLDSELGARVYSAPSLVL
;
A
#
# COMPACT_ATOMS: atom_id res chain seq x y z
N MET A 1 -11.43 23.27 12.21
CA MET A 1 -10.09 22.80 12.65
C MET A 1 -10.26 21.33 12.94
N LEU A 2 -9.38 20.47 12.43
CA LEU A 2 -9.44 19.03 12.68
C LEU A 2 -9.18 18.74 14.17
N ASP A 3 -9.75 17.64 14.67
CA ASP A 3 -9.44 17.16 16.03
C ASP A 3 -7.97 16.76 16.17
N LYS A 4 -7.38 17.02 17.33
CA LYS A 4 -5.95 16.75 17.55
C LYS A 4 -5.59 15.26 17.39
N LYS A 5 -6.46 14.36 17.87
CA LYS A 5 -6.24 12.91 17.77
C LYS A 5 -6.30 12.44 16.32
N VAL A 6 -7.24 13.00 15.55
CA VAL A 6 -7.35 12.70 14.12
C VAL A 6 -6.10 13.19 13.37
N VAL A 7 -5.61 14.41 13.65
CA VAL A 7 -4.36 14.93 13.05
C VAL A 7 -3.16 14.05 13.39
N GLU A 8 -3.04 13.60 14.64
CA GLU A 8 -1.98 12.69 15.06
C GLU A 8 -1.99 11.38 14.25
N LEU A 9 -3.17 10.75 14.12
CA LEU A 9 -3.32 9.50 13.36
C LEU A 9 -3.05 9.68 11.86
N LEU A 10 -3.51 10.79 11.26
CA LEU A 10 -3.23 11.12 9.87
C LEU A 10 -1.72 11.31 9.64
N ASN A 11 -1.01 11.96 10.56
CA ASN A 11 0.46 12.08 10.48
C ASN A 11 1.17 10.72 10.62
N GLN A 12 0.71 9.86 11.52
CA GLN A 12 1.23 8.49 11.62
C GLN A 12 1.00 7.72 10.31
N GLN A 13 -0.15 7.91 9.67
CA GLN A 13 -0.45 7.24 8.40
C GLN A 13 0.49 7.69 7.27
N ILE A 14 0.87 8.97 7.17
CA ILE A 14 1.87 9.43 6.20
C ILE A 14 3.15 8.56 6.29
N ASN A 15 3.64 8.32 7.51
CA ASN A 15 4.82 7.49 7.71
C ASN A 15 4.59 6.03 7.31
N LYS A 16 3.38 5.51 7.55
CA LYS A 16 3.03 4.14 7.18
C LYS A 16 2.95 3.95 5.67
N GLU A 17 2.38 4.90 4.94
CA GLU A 17 2.35 4.86 3.47
C GLU A 17 3.76 4.95 2.87
N PHE A 18 4.61 5.85 3.37
CA PHE A 18 6.01 5.89 2.94
C PHE A 18 6.77 4.61 3.28
N TYR A 19 6.49 3.99 4.43
CA TYR A 19 7.06 2.68 4.76
C TYR A 19 6.56 1.60 3.80
N SER A 20 5.26 1.59 3.44
CA SER A 20 4.71 0.67 2.44
C SER A 20 5.42 0.81 1.10
N ALA A 21 5.63 2.05 0.64
CA ALA A 21 6.38 2.32 -0.59
C ALA A 21 7.80 1.73 -0.51
N TYR A 22 8.48 1.91 0.61
CA TYR A 22 9.84 1.42 0.81
C TYR A 22 9.91 -0.11 0.90
N LEU A 23 8.94 -0.73 1.58
CA LEU A 23 8.77 -2.17 1.66
C LEU A 23 8.55 -2.79 0.28
N TYR A 24 7.67 -2.20 -0.53
CA TYR A 24 7.37 -2.72 -1.88
C TYR A 24 8.52 -2.50 -2.87
N LEU A 25 9.37 -1.49 -2.68
CA LEU A 25 10.63 -1.39 -3.41
C LEU A 25 11.58 -2.54 -3.04
N ASP A 26 11.63 -2.96 -1.78
CA ASP A 26 12.44 -4.10 -1.36
C ASP A 26 11.91 -5.41 -1.97
N PHE A 27 10.60 -5.61 -2.00
CA PHE A 27 9.96 -6.73 -2.71
C PHE A 27 10.27 -6.70 -4.21
N SER A 28 10.19 -5.54 -4.84
CA SER A 28 10.55 -5.36 -6.25
C SER A 28 11.99 -5.80 -6.52
N ASN A 29 12.94 -5.35 -5.70
CA ASN A 29 14.36 -5.74 -5.82
C ASN A 29 14.56 -7.23 -5.67
N PHE A 30 13.90 -7.86 -4.68
CA PHE A 30 13.94 -9.31 -4.51
C PHE A 30 13.52 -10.05 -5.78
N TYR A 31 12.40 -9.64 -6.40
CA TYR A 31 11.92 -10.32 -7.61
C TYR A 31 12.84 -10.11 -8.81
N TYR A 32 13.42 -8.92 -8.99
CA TYR A 32 14.42 -8.70 -10.05
C TYR A 32 15.66 -9.57 -9.83
N ASP A 33 16.12 -9.74 -8.59
CA ASP A 33 17.25 -10.64 -8.28
C ASP A 33 16.92 -12.12 -8.55
N GLN A 34 15.65 -12.50 -8.52
CA GLN A 34 15.18 -13.85 -8.89
C GLN A 34 14.94 -14.04 -10.40
N GLY A 35 15.07 -12.98 -11.21
CA GLY A 35 14.77 -13.02 -12.64
C GLY A 35 13.26 -13.04 -12.94
N LEU A 36 12.43 -12.57 -12.02
CA LEU A 36 10.98 -12.43 -12.13
C LEU A 36 10.63 -10.95 -12.36
N ASP A 37 10.95 -10.45 -13.54
CA ASP A 37 10.87 -9.02 -13.87
C ASP A 37 9.43 -8.50 -13.86
N GLY A 38 8.45 -9.34 -14.16
CA GLY A 38 7.04 -9.00 -14.11
C GLY A 38 6.53 -8.78 -12.69
N PHE A 39 6.89 -9.65 -11.75
CA PHE A 39 6.63 -9.44 -10.33
C PHE A 39 7.39 -8.21 -9.81
N GLY A 40 8.64 -8.03 -10.24
CA GLY A 40 9.44 -6.84 -9.92
C GLY A 40 8.75 -5.55 -10.36
N ASN A 41 8.25 -5.51 -11.60
CA ASN A 41 7.47 -4.38 -12.13
C ASN A 41 6.18 -4.15 -11.34
N TRP A 42 5.45 -5.20 -10.99
CA TRP A 42 4.24 -5.10 -10.18
C TRP A 42 4.48 -4.35 -8.87
N TYR A 43 5.47 -4.80 -8.08
CA TYR A 43 5.78 -4.17 -6.80
C TYR A 43 6.46 -2.80 -6.93
N LYS A 44 7.17 -2.54 -8.02
CA LYS A 44 7.68 -1.19 -8.31
C LYS A 44 6.56 -0.19 -8.52
N ILE A 45 5.50 -0.58 -9.22
CA ILE A 45 4.30 0.25 -9.41
C ILE A 45 3.58 0.40 -8.09
N GLN A 46 3.41 -0.68 -7.33
CA GLN A 46 2.81 -0.63 -6.00
C GLN A 46 3.53 0.37 -5.10
N ALA A 47 4.86 0.35 -5.08
CA ALA A 47 5.65 1.32 -4.31
C ALA A 47 5.38 2.77 -4.72
N GLN A 48 5.12 3.04 -6.00
CA GLN A 48 4.77 4.37 -6.47
C GLN A 48 3.37 4.78 -6.02
N GLU A 49 2.41 3.87 -6.05
CA GLU A 49 1.04 4.12 -5.59
C GLU A 49 1.01 4.44 -4.08
N GLU A 50 1.79 3.72 -3.27
CA GLU A 50 1.93 4.01 -1.84
C GLU A 50 2.57 5.37 -1.55
N TRP A 51 3.54 5.77 -2.37
CA TRP A 51 4.08 7.12 -2.31
C TRP A 51 2.99 8.18 -2.54
N ASP A 52 2.14 7.96 -3.55
CA ASP A 52 1.04 8.87 -3.86
C ASP A 52 0.00 8.90 -2.74
N HIS A 53 -0.28 7.76 -2.09
CA HIS A 53 -1.14 7.70 -0.91
C HIS A 53 -0.60 8.61 0.21
N ALA A 54 0.69 8.53 0.53
CA ALA A 54 1.32 9.42 1.50
C ALA A 54 1.15 10.91 1.12
N MET A 55 1.30 11.24 -0.17
CA MET A 55 1.13 12.61 -0.66
C MET A 55 -0.31 13.10 -0.54
N LEU A 56 -1.31 12.24 -0.70
CA LEU A 56 -2.72 12.57 -0.47
C LEU A 56 -2.99 12.93 1.00
N PHE A 57 -2.44 12.17 1.96
CA PHE A 57 -2.56 12.49 3.38
C PHE A 57 -1.89 13.84 3.72
N ILE A 58 -0.71 14.10 3.17
CA ILE A 58 -0.01 15.39 3.35
C ILE A 58 -0.87 16.54 2.82
N GLN A 59 -1.37 16.42 1.59
CA GLN A 59 -2.20 17.44 0.96
C GLN A 59 -3.49 17.67 1.74
N TYR A 60 -4.12 16.60 2.22
CA TYR A 60 -5.33 16.69 3.04
C TYR A 60 -5.08 17.50 4.33
N LEU A 61 -4.01 17.22 5.06
CA LEU A 61 -3.64 17.98 6.25
C LEU A 61 -3.41 19.46 5.93
N GLN A 62 -2.65 19.76 4.88
CA GLN A 62 -2.36 21.13 4.44
C GLN A 62 -3.63 21.89 4.06
N ASN A 63 -4.53 21.27 3.30
CA ASN A 63 -5.82 21.86 2.90
C ASN A 63 -6.73 22.16 4.10
N ASN A 64 -6.52 21.48 5.22
CA ASN A 64 -7.28 21.68 6.45
C ASN A 64 -6.54 22.50 7.51
N GLY A 65 -5.42 23.14 7.15
CA GLY A 65 -4.65 24.02 8.04
C GLY A 65 -3.92 23.27 9.15
N ALA A 66 -3.70 21.97 8.99
CA ALA A 66 -2.90 21.15 9.88
C ALA A 66 -1.49 20.95 9.32
N LYS A 67 -0.53 20.78 10.21
CA LYS A 67 0.87 20.54 9.82
C LYS A 67 1.05 19.07 9.50
N ALA A 68 1.65 18.77 8.33
CA ALA A 68 2.20 17.46 8.04
C ALA A 68 3.58 17.32 8.70
N GLU A 69 3.79 16.24 9.43
CA GLU A 69 5.04 15.92 10.13
C GLU A 69 5.65 14.66 9.51
N LEU A 70 6.93 14.74 9.13
CA LEU A 70 7.64 13.62 8.51
C LEU A 70 8.53 12.95 9.54
N GLU A 71 8.30 11.68 9.76
CA GLU A 71 9.09 10.81 10.63
C GLU A 71 10.12 9.98 9.83
N ALA A 72 11.06 9.37 10.52
CA ALA A 72 12.01 8.46 9.88
C ALA A 72 11.29 7.23 9.30
N ILE A 73 11.60 6.88 8.05
CA ILE A 73 11.12 5.65 7.43
C ILE A 73 12.01 4.50 7.91
N ALA A 74 11.42 3.50 8.55
CA ALA A 74 12.16 2.34 9.03
C ALA A 74 12.68 1.48 7.87
N LYS A 75 13.80 0.80 8.10
CA LYS A 75 14.28 -0.24 7.18
C LYS A 75 13.29 -1.41 7.18
N PRO A 76 12.91 -1.97 6.03
CA PRO A 76 12.19 -3.23 5.98
C PRO A 76 13.04 -4.36 6.59
N GLU A 77 12.45 -5.13 7.51
CA GLU A 77 13.15 -6.21 8.22
C GLU A 77 12.56 -7.60 7.93
N ILE A 78 11.66 -7.67 6.93
CA ILE A 78 11.04 -8.94 6.52
C ILE A 78 12.09 -9.80 5.82
N VAL A 79 12.18 -11.07 6.22
CA VAL A 79 13.06 -12.05 5.56
C VAL A 79 12.41 -12.49 4.25
N LEU A 80 13.02 -12.13 3.14
CA LEU A 80 12.56 -12.47 1.79
C LEU A 80 13.28 -13.75 1.32
N ASP A 81 12.72 -14.92 1.62
CA ASP A 81 13.36 -16.21 1.35
C ASP A 81 12.77 -16.93 0.12
N SER A 82 11.57 -16.57 -0.31
CA SER A 82 10.90 -17.14 -1.48
C SER A 82 9.88 -16.19 -2.08
N ALA A 83 9.58 -16.35 -3.36
CA ALA A 83 8.54 -15.60 -4.05
C ALA A 83 7.18 -15.75 -3.35
N LYS A 84 6.87 -16.94 -2.84
CA LYS A 84 5.64 -17.21 -2.09
C LYS A 84 5.57 -16.41 -0.78
N THR A 85 6.68 -16.37 -0.02
CA THR A 85 6.78 -15.60 1.23
C THR A 85 6.54 -14.12 0.98
N VAL A 86 7.14 -13.54 -0.06
CA VAL A 86 6.98 -12.12 -0.41
C VAL A 86 5.52 -11.79 -0.70
N LEU A 87 4.81 -12.64 -1.47
CA LEU A 87 3.38 -12.45 -1.76
C LEU A 87 2.51 -12.53 -0.48
N ALA A 88 2.80 -13.49 0.40
CA ALA A 88 2.07 -13.65 1.65
C ALA A 88 2.29 -12.45 2.60
N GLU A 89 3.52 -11.95 2.68
CA GLU A 89 3.83 -10.76 3.48
C GLU A 89 3.20 -9.49 2.87
N GLY A 90 3.10 -9.39 1.53
CA GLY A 90 2.37 -8.32 0.87
C GLY A 90 0.88 -8.30 1.28
N LEU A 91 0.19 -9.43 1.19
CA LEU A 91 -1.20 -9.53 1.63
C LEU A 91 -1.38 -9.17 3.11
N LYS A 92 -0.52 -9.68 3.97
CA LYS A 92 -0.55 -9.38 5.41
C LYS A 92 -0.31 -7.89 5.68
N HIS A 93 0.55 -7.25 4.89
CA HIS A 93 0.81 -5.83 4.99
C HIS A 93 -0.41 -5.00 4.59
N GLU A 94 -1.11 -5.34 3.50
CA GLU A 94 -2.36 -4.66 3.12
C GLU A 94 -3.44 -4.78 4.20
N GLN A 95 -3.61 -5.97 4.78
CA GLN A 95 -4.54 -6.16 5.90
C GLN A 95 -4.17 -5.30 7.12
N TYR A 96 -2.88 -5.12 7.37
CA TYR A 96 -2.41 -4.21 8.41
C TYR A 96 -2.73 -2.75 8.08
N VAL A 97 -2.46 -2.28 6.85
CA VAL A 97 -2.79 -0.91 6.42
C VAL A 97 -4.30 -0.66 6.50
N THR A 98 -5.13 -1.60 6.06
CA THR A 98 -6.59 -1.54 6.23
C THR A 98 -6.98 -1.29 7.69
N SER A 99 -6.36 -2.00 8.63
CA SER A 99 -6.64 -1.81 10.05
C SER A 99 -6.30 -0.41 10.55
N LEU A 100 -5.25 0.21 10.00
CA LEU A 100 -4.85 1.58 10.33
C LEU A 100 -5.85 2.60 9.78
N ILE A 101 -6.28 2.44 8.52
CA ILE A 101 -7.32 3.28 7.90
C ILE A 101 -8.61 3.23 8.70
N HIS A 102 -9.06 2.02 9.09
CA HIS A 102 -10.25 1.84 9.92
C HIS A 102 -10.11 2.53 11.29
N ASN A 103 -8.92 2.49 11.90
CA ASN A 103 -8.67 3.17 13.17
C ASN A 103 -8.78 4.69 13.05
N ILE A 104 -8.29 5.29 11.96
CA ILE A 104 -8.43 6.73 11.71
C ILE A 104 -9.90 7.06 11.47
N TYR A 105 -10.60 6.24 10.70
CA TYR A 105 -12.02 6.41 10.41
C TYR A 105 -12.86 6.40 11.69
N ASP A 106 -12.61 5.44 12.59
CA ASP A 106 -13.31 5.33 13.89
C ASP A 106 -13.04 6.56 14.79
N ALA A 107 -11.79 7.04 14.81
CA ALA A 107 -11.44 8.27 15.53
C ALA A 107 -12.19 9.48 14.95
N ALA A 108 -12.25 9.65 13.64
CA ALA A 108 -12.99 10.71 12.98
C ALA A 108 -14.50 10.62 13.25
N TYR A 109 -15.05 9.40 13.21
CA TYR A 109 -16.46 9.15 13.53
C TYR A 109 -16.81 9.54 14.97
N SER A 110 -15.94 9.19 15.92
CA SER A 110 -16.17 9.46 17.35
C SER A 110 -16.29 10.96 17.67
N VAL A 111 -15.60 11.81 16.90
CA VAL A 111 -15.65 13.27 17.05
C VAL A 111 -16.53 13.95 15.99
N LYS A 112 -17.25 13.18 15.17
CA LYS A 112 -18.12 13.65 14.09
C LYS A 112 -17.37 14.51 13.06
N ASP A 113 -16.13 14.18 12.78
CA ASP A 113 -15.34 14.81 11.71
C ASP A 113 -15.72 14.21 10.34
N PHE A 114 -16.88 14.63 9.84
CA PHE A 114 -17.43 14.15 8.57
C PHE A 114 -16.53 14.44 7.37
N ARG A 115 -15.72 15.49 7.44
CA ARG A 115 -14.76 15.83 6.36
C ARG A 115 -13.64 14.80 6.27
N THR A 116 -13.05 14.42 7.40
CA THR A 116 -12.05 13.36 7.43
C THR A 116 -12.66 12.01 7.03
N MET A 117 -13.87 11.69 7.47
CA MET A 117 -14.56 10.47 7.04
C MET A 117 -14.75 10.45 5.52
N GLN A 118 -15.23 11.53 4.90
CA GLN A 118 -15.39 11.62 3.44
C GLN A 118 -14.05 11.47 2.69
N PHE A 119 -12.97 12.02 3.21
CA PHE A 119 -11.62 11.81 2.67
C PHE A 119 -11.23 10.34 2.76
N LEU A 120 -11.46 9.70 3.89
CA LEU A 120 -11.11 8.29 4.14
C LEU A 120 -12.00 7.29 3.39
N ASP A 121 -13.20 7.66 2.94
CA ASP A 121 -14.08 6.78 2.16
C ASP A 121 -13.37 6.24 0.91
N TRP A 122 -12.53 7.07 0.27
CA TRP A 122 -11.72 6.63 -0.86
C TRP A 122 -10.70 5.56 -0.43
N PHE A 123 -9.98 5.78 0.68
CA PHE A 123 -9.00 4.83 1.20
C PHE A 123 -9.63 3.52 1.68
N VAL A 124 -10.84 3.56 2.26
CA VAL A 124 -11.57 2.34 2.63
C VAL A 124 -11.88 1.49 1.40
N LYS A 125 -12.28 2.13 0.28
CA LYS A 125 -12.52 1.43 -0.98
C LYS A 125 -11.21 0.91 -1.57
N GLU A 126 -10.17 1.73 -1.61
CA GLU A 126 -8.84 1.40 -2.13
C GLU A 126 -8.26 0.18 -1.42
N GLN A 127 -8.28 0.17 -0.08
CA GLN A 127 -7.80 -0.99 0.69
C GLN A 127 -8.57 -2.28 0.37
N GLY A 128 -9.85 -2.21 0.06
CA GLY A 128 -10.60 -3.36 -0.42
C GLY A 128 -10.09 -3.89 -1.77
N GLU A 129 -9.67 -2.99 -2.66
CA GLU A 129 -9.06 -3.34 -3.95
C GLU A 129 -7.63 -3.90 -3.75
N GLU A 130 -6.82 -3.29 -2.87
CA GLU A 130 -5.46 -3.73 -2.56
C GLU A 130 -5.44 -5.16 -1.94
N GLU A 131 -6.29 -5.43 -0.97
CA GLU A 131 -6.40 -6.78 -0.41
C GLU A 131 -6.85 -7.80 -1.46
N THR A 132 -7.83 -7.44 -2.31
CA THR A 132 -8.31 -8.31 -3.40
C THR A 132 -7.19 -8.62 -4.39
N ASN A 133 -6.40 -7.63 -4.76
CA ASN A 133 -5.27 -7.78 -5.67
C ASN A 133 -4.17 -8.66 -5.05
N ALA A 134 -3.80 -8.41 -3.80
CA ALA A 134 -2.80 -9.20 -3.08
C ALA A 134 -3.23 -10.67 -2.90
N GLU A 135 -4.49 -10.92 -2.51
CA GLU A 135 -5.05 -12.27 -2.46
C GLU A 135 -5.04 -12.95 -3.83
N GLY A 136 -5.37 -12.21 -4.88
CA GLY A 136 -5.34 -12.70 -6.26
C GLY A 136 -3.94 -13.16 -6.68
N LEU A 137 -2.90 -12.41 -6.31
CA LEU A 137 -1.50 -12.79 -6.57
C LEU A 137 -1.11 -14.07 -5.83
N VAL A 138 -1.46 -14.17 -4.54
CA VAL A 138 -1.19 -15.38 -3.75
C VAL A 138 -1.85 -16.60 -4.40
N LYS A 139 -3.13 -16.51 -4.75
CA LYS A 139 -3.89 -17.60 -5.39
C LYS A 139 -3.31 -17.99 -6.76
N LYS A 140 -2.95 -17.00 -7.59
CA LYS A 140 -2.32 -17.27 -8.89
C LYS A 140 -0.98 -17.96 -8.72
N TYR A 141 -0.16 -17.53 -7.77
CA TYR A 141 1.11 -18.19 -7.49
C TYR A 141 0.92 -19.61 -6.97
N GLU A 142 -0.05 -19.87 -6.13
CA GLU A 142 -0.37 -21.23 -5.66
C GLU A 142 -0.80 -22.16 -6.79
N LEU A 143 -1.44 -21.63 -7.84
CA LEU A 143 -1.87 -22.41 -9.00
C LEU A 143 -0.75 -22.63 -10.03
N PHE A 144 0.13 -21.66 -10.19
CA PHE A 144 1.04 -21.60 -11.34
C PHE A 144 2.52 -21.49 -10.98
N GLY A 145 2.87 -21.23 -9.72
CA GLY A 145 4.24 -20.92 -9.30
C GLY A 145 5.20 -22.09 -9.30
N ASP A 146 4.72 -23.32 -9.19
CA ASP A 146 5.58 -24.52 -9.11
C ASP A 146 6.02 -25.04 -10.49
N ASP A 147 5.32 -24.68 -11.58
CA ASP A 147 5.70 -25.03 -12.94
C ASP A 147 6.44 -23.90 -13.63
N PRO A 148 7.69 -24.08 -14.07
CA PRO A 148 8.50 -22.98 -14.63
C PRO A 148 7.86 -22.29 -15.84
N LYS A 149 7.13 -23.02 -16.69
CA LYS A 149 6.46 -22.45 -17.86
C LYS A 149 5.26 -21.59 -17.44
N SER A 150 4.47 -22.09 -16.50
CA SER A 150 3.31 -21.36 -15.96
C SER A 150 3.75 -20.14 -15.17
N LEU A 151 4.83 -20.24 -14.39
CA LEU A 151 5.43 -19.11 -13.68
C LEU A 151 5.92 -18.03 -14.65
N TYR A 152 6.58 -18.42 -15.75
CA TYR A 152 6.99 -17.47 -16.79
C TYR A 152 5.80 -16.74 -17.42
N MET A 153 4.68 -17.45 -17.66
CA MET A 153 3.47 -16.83 -18.19
C MET A 153 2.84 -15.86 -17.19
N LEU A 154 2.80 -16.22 -15.91
CA LEU A 154 2.31 -15.34 -14.84
C LEU A 154 3.18 -14.10 -14.70
N ASP A 155 4.50 -14.26 -14.70
CA ASP A 155 5.45 -13.14 -14.67
C ASP A 155 5.24 -12.19 -15.87
N SER A 156 5.07 -12.75 -17.07
CA SER A 156 4.76 -11.95 -18.26
C SER A 156 3.43 -11.19 -18.16
N GLU A 157 2.39 -11.79 -17.56
CA GLU A 157 1.12 -11.12 -17.29
C GLU A 157 1.31 -9.94 -16.34
N LEU A 158 2.04 -10.13 -15.25
CA LEU A 158 2.29 -9.08 -14.24
C LEU A 158 3.16 -7.95 -14.79
N GLY A 159 4.07 -8.27 -15.71
CA GLY A 159 4.89 -7.27 -16.41
C GLY A 159 4.11 -6.30 -17.28
N ALA A 160 2.87 -6.62 -17.63
CA ALA A 160 1.99 -5.74 -18.39
C ALA A 160 1.30 -4.65 -17.55
N ARG A 161 1.40 -4.70 -16.21
CA ARG A 161 0.85 -3.64 -15.34
C ARG A 161 1.49 -2.30 -15.66
N VAL A 162 0.66 -1.27 -15.76
CA VAL A 162 1.06 0.12 -15.98
C VAL A 162 0.58 0.97 -14.80
N TYR A 163 1.43 1.87 -14.33
CA TYR A 163 1.07 2.82 -13.29
C TYR A 163 -0.11 3.71 -13.70
N SER A 164 -1.00 3.94 -12.74
CA SER A 164 -2.11 4.90 -12.85
C SER A 164 -2.15 5.75 -11.58
N ALA A 165 -2.24 7.06 -11.75
CA ALA A 165 -2.35 7.95 -10.59
C ALA A 165 -3.65 7.72 -9.82
N PRO A 166 -3.68 7.96 -8.50
CA PRO A 166 -4.90 7.88 -7.70
C PRO A 166 -6.04 8.73 -8.26
N SER A 167 -7.25 8.20 -8.20
CA SER A 167 -8.45 8.90 -8.70
C SER A 167 -8.97 9.97 -7.73
N LEU A 168 -8.47 10.01 -6.50
CA LEU A 168 -8.86 11.01 -5.49
C LEU A 168 -8.27 12.38 -5.84
N VAL A 169 -9.13 13.37 -5.94
CA VAL A 169 -8.76 14.79 -6.14
C VAL A 169 -9.16 15.58 -4.89
N LEU A 170 -8.22 16.32 -4.29
CA LEU A 170 -8.37 17.12 -3.05
C LEU A 170 -8.42 18.62 -3.32
#